data_880ac0d27b529010227cd1bab2b1c24a
#
_entry.id   880ac0d27b529010227cd1bab2b1c24a
#
_cell.length_a   1.000
_cell.length_b   1.000
_cell.length_c   1.000
_cell.angle_alpha   90.00
_cell.angle_beta   90.00
_cell.angle_gamma   90.00
#
_symmetry.space_group_name_H-M   'P 1'
#
loop_
_entity.id
_entity.type
_entity.pdbx_description
1 polymer ?
#
loop_
_entity_poly.entity_id
_entity_poly.type
_entity_poly.pdbx_seq_one_letter_code
_entity_poly.pdbx_strand_id
1 'polypeptide(L)'
;MSDLLHDVAAAIARERLLSPGATVVVGVSGGADSLTLLHLLVRLRDPLQLTVVAATLDHGLRGAAGAADAAFTRETALAWGVPAIVGRADVPALAAARRLNVEEAARQVRYTFLLRAARQVGAETVAVGHHRDDQAETVLMHLIRGSGLSGLRGMLPRLRLSTYHLLPDAPIALQPEVEPAAPDLWPWLVRPLLDVPRGAIDQYAAAHKLHPRYDATNEETTYFRNRLRHEVIPLLETLNPNLPAVLARMARVLQADAEVLEAAGEAALERVALAVGEDAVILDRRAWSSLALSQKRTIIRNVTGRLRPSLRDVSFEQVESALRVAEEGQTGAAATLPGGLLLRVAYDTLVIADASATLASIDAGRAPALGAGERLAFRAGQPVRRAFGAWQFEVVPLPPEAGREVWHDDPLAAALAVPPGAWLTLRTRRPGERFRPRGMGGRAQKLSDTFINMKVPAAWRDRVPVLAVGDEAAWVVAPTATGLRGRVAEPFSAAGGPDWGWIGVRWSRESNVNGGL
;
A
#
# COMPACT_ATOMS: atom_id res chain seq x y z
N MET A 1 -44.80 11.20 -1.68
CA MET A 1 -43.45 11.62 -2.15
C MET A 1 -42.57 11.66 -0.90
N SER A 2 -41.53 10.82 -0.82
CA SER A 2 -40.57 10.89 0.29
C SER A 2 -39.91 12.28 0.27
N ASP A 3 -39.71 12.88 1.44
CA ASP A 3 -38.97 14.13 1.56
C ASP A 3 -37.48 13.81 1.32
N LEU A 4 -36.90 14.30 0.23
CA LEU A 4 -35.50 14.07 -0.12
C LEU A 4 -34.54 14.38 1.04
N LEU A 5 -34.90 15.36 1.88
CA LEU A 5 -34.15 15.70 3.09
C LEU A 5 -34.09 14.53 4.06
N HIS A 6 -35.24 13.85 4.26
CA HIS A 6 -35.34 12.67 5.12
C HIS A 6 -34.54 11.50 4.57
N ASP A 7 -34.64 11.24 3.26
CA ASP A 7 -33.92 10.14 2.60
C ASP A 7 -32.40 10.32 2.70
N VAL A 8 -31.93 11.55 2.52
CA VAL A 8 -30.50 11.88 2.61
C VAL A 8 -30.03 11.83 4.07
N ALA A 9 -30.84 12.31 5.04
CA ALA A 9 -30.50 12.17 6.46
C ALA A 9 -30.41 10.68 6.87
N ALA A 10 -31.33 9.86 6.40
CA ALA A 10 -31.30 8.42 6.63
C ALA A 10 -30.06 7.74 6.00
N ALA A 11 -29.66 8.14 4.78
CA ALA A 11 -28.45 7.66 4.14
C ALA A 11 -27.18 8.07 4.91
N ILE A 12 -27.10 9.32 5.37
CA ILE A 12 -26.00 9.82 6.20
C ILE A 12 -25.84 8.97 7.47
N ALA A 13 -26.95 8.68 8.15
CA ALA A 13 -26.96 7.89 9.39
C ALA A 13 -26.59 6.42 9.12
N ARG A 14 -27.22 5.78 8.14
CA ARG A 14 -27.01 4.38 7.77
C ARG A 14 -25.56 4.10 7.37
N GLU A 15 -25.01 4.93 6.50
CA GLU A 15 -23.64 4.78 5.97
C GLU A 15 -22.58 5.48 6.83
N ARG A 16 -22.98 6.11 7.94
CA ARG A 16 -22.09 6.86 8.84
C ARG A 16 -21.22 7.87 8.08
N LEU A 17 -21.85 8.62 7.17
CA LEU A 17 -21.13 9.53 6.28
C LEU A 17 -20.60 10.77 7.01
N LEU A 18 -21.37 11.29 7.95
CA LEU A 18 -21.06 12.49 8.72
C LEU A 18 -21.24 12.21 10.21
N SER A 19 -20.30 12.68 11.01
CA SER A 19 -20.42 12.66 12.47
C SER A 19 -21.09 13.94 12.96
N PRO A 20 -21.93 13.90 14.01
CA PRO A 20 -22.42 15.11 14.64
C PRO A 20 -21.29 16.04 15.08
N GLY A 21 -21.43 17.34 14.86
CA GLY A 21 -20.42 18.34 15.17
C GLY A 21 -19.29 18.46 14.13
N ALA A 22 -19.32 17.67 13.05
CA ALA A 22 -18.22 17.66 12.06
C ALA A 22 -18.18 18.92 11.21
N THR A 23 -16.96 19.34 10.84
CA THR A 23 -16.74 20.28 9.74
C THR A 23 -16.74 19.51 8.42
N VAL A 24 -17.55 19.97 7.45
CA VAL A 24 -17.74 19.34 6.14
C VAL A 24 -17.45 20.32 5.02
N VAL A 25 -16.51 19.99 4.15
CA VAL A 25 -16.28 20.72 2.90
C VAL A 25 -17.16 20.12 1.80
N VAL A 26 -17.99 20.91 1.17
CA VAL A 26 -18.87 20.49 0.08
C VAL A 26 -18.30 20.94 -1.24
N GLY A 27 -17.97 19.99 -2.13
CA GLY A 27 -17.56 20.29 -3.50
C GLY A 27 -18.74 20.75 -4.34
N VAL A 28 -18.76 22.01 -4.77
CA VAL A 28 -19.87 22.63 -5.52
C VAL A 28 -19.38 23.12 -6.86
N SER A 29 -19.99 22.60 -7.95
CA SER A 29 -19.69 23.01 -9.33
C SER A 29 -20.67 24.05 -9.87
N GLY A 30 -21.72 24.40 -9.12
CA GLY A 30 -22.82 25.24 -9.59
C GLY A 30 -23.94 24.47 -10.32
N GLY A 31 -23.76 23.20 -10.64
CA GLY A 31 -24.79 22.33 -11.23
C GLY A 31 -25.82 21.85 -10.20
N ALA A 32 -26.94 21.30 -10.68
CA ALA A 32 -28.09 20.91 -9.86
C ALA A 32 -27.73 19.95 -8.72
N ASP A 33 -26.89 18.93 -8.97
CA ASP A 33 -26.54 17.90 -7.99
C ASP A 33 -25.77 18.51 -6.82
N SER A 34 -24.76 19.31 -7.13
CA SER A 34 -23.89 19.91 -6.12
C SER A 34 -24.58 21.03 -5.32
N LEU A 35 -25.45 21.82 -5.97
CA LEU A 35 -26.27 22.84 -5.28
C LEU A 35 -27.33 22.18 -4.38
N THR A 36 -27.99 21.11 -4.86
CA THR A 36 -28.94 20.33 -4.06
C THR A 36 -28.25 19.73 -2.83
N LEU A 37 -27.05 19.15 -3.01
CA LEU A 37 -26.27 18.61 -1.89
C LEU A 37 -25.97 19.71 -0.86
N LEU A 38 -25.44 20.87 -1.33
CA LEU A 38 -25.13 21.98 -0.43
C LEU A 38 -26.37 22.44 0.33
N HIS A 39 -27.49 22.65 -0.36
CA HIS A 39 -28.75 23.09 0.25
C HIS A 39 -29.30 22.09 1.27
N LEU A 40 -29.24 20.80 0.99
CA LEU A 40 -29.63 19.74 1.92
C LEU A 40 -28.75 19.75 3.18
N LEU A 41 -27.42 19.90 3.03
CA LEU A 41 -26.51 19.95 4.17
C LEU A 41 -26.67 21.23 4.99
N VAL A 42 -27.03 22.35 4.36
CA VAL A 42 -27.41 23.58 5.08
C VAL A 42 -28.67 23.35 5.92
N ARG A 43 -29.68 22.67 5.40
CA ARG A 43 -30.89 22.32 6.17
C ARG A 43 -30.65 21.28 7.27
N LEU A 44 -29.67 20.41 7.11
CA LEU A 44 -29.25 19.43 8.10
C LEU A 44 -28.20 19.97 9.08
N ARG A 45 -27.73 21.21 8.90
CA ARG A 45 -26.68 21.82 9.71
C ARG A 45 -27.01 21.81 11.19
N ASP A 46 -28.19 22.33 11.55
CA ASP A 46 -28.58 22.45 12.96
C ASP A 46 -28.91 21.07 13.58
N PRO A 47 -29.72 20.17 12.95
CA PRO A 47 -29.98 18.83 13.48
C PRO A 47 -28.72 17.97 13.69
N LEU A 48 -27.70 18.12 12.85
CA LEU A 48 -26.46 17.36 12.94
C LEU A 48 -25.30 18.17 13.51
N GLN A 49 -25.53 19.42 13.91
CA GLN A 49 -24.51 20.35 14.43
C GLN A 49 -23.31 20.52 13.49
N LEU A 50 -23.52 20.52 12.18
CA LEU A 50 -22.45 20.59 11.19
C LEU A 50 -21.93 22.00 11.01
N THR A 51 -20.61 22.11 10.79
CA THR A 51 -20.00 23.30 10.19
C THR A 51 -19.82 23.02 8.69
N VAL A 52 -20.60 23.71 7.83
CA VAL A 52 -20.59 23.51 6.38
C VAL A 52 -19.75 24.58 5.71
N VAL A 53 -18.82 24.18 4.83
CA VAL A 53 -17.99 25.06 4.01
C VAL A 53 -18.14 24.64 2.54
N ALA A 54 -18.47 25.59 1.65
CA ALA A 54 -18.53 25.33 0.21
C ALA A 54 -17.12 25.42 -0.40
N ALA A 55 -16.83 24.56 -1.38
CA ALA A 55 -15.58 24.61 -2.15
C ALA A 55 -15.89 24.53 -3.64
N THR A 56 -15.49 25.53 -4.42
CA THR A 56 -15.68 25.58 -5.87
C THR A 56 -14.37 25.83 -6.60
N LEU A 57 -14.19 25.17 -7.75
CA LEU A 57 -12.95 25.23 -8.53
C LEU A 57 -13.23 25.67 -9.98
N ASP A 58 -12.59 26.78 -10.38
CA ASP A 58 -12.43 27.11 -11.79
C ASP A 58 -11.29 26.30 -12.40
N HIS A 59 -11.62 25.43 -13.34
CA HIS A 59 -10.66 24.56 -14.01
C HIS A 59 -9.85 25.25 -15.13
N GLY A 60 -10.13 26.53 -15.44
CA GLY A 60 -9.50 27.27 -16.53
C GLY A 60 -9.89 26.79 -17.94
N LEU A 61 -10.88 25.91 -18.06
CA LEU A 61 -11.30 25.33 -19.35
C LEU A 61 -12.17 26.28 -20.18
N ARG A 62 -12.93 27.16 -19.51
CA ARG A 62 -13.96 28.03 -20.15
C ARG A 62 -13.68 29.52 -19.96
N GLY A 63 -12.46 29.89 -19.61
CA GLY A 63 -12.07 31.31 -19.44
C GLY A 63 -13.02 32.09 -18.52
N ALA A 64 -13.59 33.19 -19.02
CA ALA A 64 -14.48 34.04 -18.22
C ALA A 64 -15.77 33.33 -17.74
N ALA A 65 -16.29 32.36 -18.49
CA ALA A 65 -17.49 31.61 -18.08
C ALA A 65 -17.21 30.73 -16.85
N GLY A 66 -16.04 30.07 -16.79
CA GLY A 66 -15.64 29.28 -15.61
C GLY A 66 -15.48 30.13 -14.35
N ALA A 67 -14.88 31.32 -14.48
CA ALA A 67 -14.78 32.28 -13.39
C ALA A 67 -16.15 32.79 -12.92
N ALA A 68 -17.09 33.03 -13.86
CA ALA A 68 -18.45 33.45 -13.53
C ALA A 68 -19.24 32.35 -12.79
N ASP A 69 -19.04 31.06 -13.13
CA ASP A 69 -19.67 29.95 -12.42
C ASP A 69 -19.12 29.78 -11.00
N ALA A 70 -17.81 29.96 -10.82
CA ALA A 70 -17.21 29.95 -9.50
C ALA A 70 -17.70 31.13 -8.62
N ALA A 71 -17.83 32.31 -9.22
CA ALA A 71 -18.40 33.48 -8.55
C ALA A 71 -19.86 33.25 -8.14
N PHE A 72 -20.71 32.77 -9.04
CA PHE A 72 -22.09 32.40 -8.77
C PHE A 72 -22.21 31.41 -7.60
N THR A 73 -21.38 30.35 -7.62
CA THR A 73 -21.36 29.34 -6.56
C THR A 73 -21.00 29.95 -5.21
N ARG A 74 -19.99 30.82 -5.18
CA ARG A 74 -19.59 31.55 -3.98
C ARG A 74 -20.72 32.44 -3.45
N GLU A 75 -21.33 33.23 -4.31
CA GLU A 75 -22.43 34.15 -3.94
C GLU A 75 -23.63 33.36 -3.40
N THR A 76 -23.99 32.24 -4.04
CA THR A 76 -25.07 31.37 -3.58
C THR A 76 -24.78 30.78 -2.22
N ALA A 77 -23.57 30.28 -1.97
CA ALA A 77 -23.18 29.77 -0.66
C ALA A 77 -23.24 30.83 0.42
N LEU A 78 -22.71 32.01 0.15
CA LEU A 78 -22.76 33.17 1.09
C LEU A 78 -24.19 33.58 1.39
N ALA A 79 -25.08 33.62 0.40
CA ALA A 79 -26.49 33.90 0.60
C ALA A 79 -27.20 32.89 1.52
N TRP A 80 -26.71 31.67 1.59
CA TRP A 80 -27.19 30.63 2.52
C TRP A 80 -26.41 30.59 3.86
N GLY A 81 -25.56 31.60 4.12
CA GLY A 81 -24.78 31.70 5.35
C GLY A 81 -23.66 30.64 5.43
N VAL A 82 -23.13 30.20 4.29
CA VAL A 82 -22.05 29.21 4.20
C VAL A 82 -20.78 29.91 3.69
N PRO A 83 -19.64 29.82 4.42
CA PRO A 83 -18.37 30.32 3.92
C PRO A 83 -17.93 29.50 2.70
N ALA A 84 -17.24 30.14 1.76
CA ALA A 84 -16.84 29.50 0.51
C ALA A 84 -15.34 29.67 0.24
N ILE A 85 -14.70 28.58 -0.19
CA ILE A 85 -13.33 28.53 -0.70
C ILE A 85 -13.41 28.42 -2.22
N VAL A 86 -12.75 29.34 -2.93
CA VAL A 86 -12.68 29.34 -4.39
C VAL A 86 -11.27 28.93 -4.81
N GLY A 87 -11.17 27.95 -5.69
CA GLY A 87 -9.92 27.54 -6.31
C GLY A 87 -9.87 27.93 -7.77
N ARG A 88 -8.67 28.13 -8.30
CA ARG A 88 -8.42 28.26 -9.75
C ARG A 88 -7.19 27.47 -10.15
N ALA A 89 -7.30 26.73 -11.27
CA ALA A 89 -6.21 25.97 -11.86
C ALA A 89 -6.28 26.04 -13.39
N ASP A 90 -5.13 26.01 -14.06
CA ASP A 90 -5.03 25.86 -15.51
C ASP A 90 -4.91 24.36 -15.83
N VAL A 91 -6.06 23.68 -15.94
CA VAL A 91 -6.12 22.24 -16.25
C VAL A 91 -5.55 21.90 -17.61
N PRO A 92 -5.80 22.66 -18.70
CA PRO A 92 -5.16 22.41 -20.00
C PRO A 92 -3.64 22.37 -19.94
N ALA A 93 -3.03 23.36 -19.30
CA ALA A 93 -1.57 23.41 -19.15
C ALA A 93 -1.04 22.22 -18.31
N LEU A 94 -1.74 21.85 -17.22
CA LEU A 94 -1.40 20.67 -16.41
C LEU A 94 -1.53 19.36 -17.18
N ALA A 95 -2.60 19.19 -17.96
CA ALA A 95 -2.83 18.01 -18.79
C ALA A 95 -1.69 17.81 -19.79
N ALA A 96 -1.28 18.89 -20.49
CA ALA A 96 -0.17 18.88 -21.42
C ALA A 96 1.16 18.54 -20.74
N ALA A 97 1.47 19.20 -19.61
CA ALA A 97 2.72 19.00 -18.88
C ALA A 97 2.86 17.58 -18.31
N ARG A 98 1.75 16.95 -17.90
CA ARG A 98 1.73 15.61 -17.30
C ARG A 98 1.36 14.50 -18.27
N ARG A 99 1.11 14.82 -19.55
CA ARG A 99 0.67 13.88 -20.60
C ARG A 99 -0.59 13.11 -20.21
N LEU A 100 -1.52 13.81 -19.56
CA LEU A 100 -2.82 13.28 -19.17
C LEU A 100 -3.88 13.75 -20.17
N ASN A 101 -4.98 13.01 -20.29
CA ASN A 101 -6.17 13.58 -20.93
C ASN A 101 -6.78 14.66 -20.00
N VAL A 102 -7.51 15.60 -20.60
CA VAL A 102 -8.07 16.77 -19.89
C VAL A 102 -9.05 16.36 -18.78
N GLU A 103 -9.88 15.34 -19.03
CA GLU A 103 -10.85 14.83 -18.05
C GLU A 103 -10.15 14.27 -16.80
N GLU A 104 -9.11 13.49 -17.03
CA GLU A 104 -8.32 12.91 -15.93
C GLU A 104 -7.56 13.99 -15.15
N ALA A 105 -6.94 14.94 -15.85
CA ALA A 105 -6.28 16.08 -15.21
C ALA A 105 -7.27 16.90 -14.38
N ALA A 106 -8.46 17.22 -14.94
CA ALA A 106 -9.53 17.92 -14.24
C ALA A 106 -9.98 17.19 -12.97
N ARG A 107 -10.10 15.85 -13.06
CA ARG A 107 -10.47 15.00 -11.93
C ARG A 107 -9.42 15.04 -10.83
N GLN A 108 -8.14 14.85 -11.17
CA GLN A 108 -7.03 14.86 -10.20
C GLN A 108 -6.89 16.24 -9.53
N VAL A 109 -6.95 17.32 -10.31
CA VAL A 109 -6.90 18.69 -9.80
C VAL A 109 -8.07 18.97 -8.86
N ARG A 110 -9.29 18.54 -9.20
CA ARG A 110 -10.49 18.70 -8.36
C ARG A 110 -10.30 18.07 -6.98
N TYR A 111 -9.86 16.82 -6.92
CA TYR A 111 -9.68 16.17 -5.62
C TYR A 111 -8.49 16.71 -4.85
N THR A 112 -7.43 17.18 -5.52
CA THR A 112 -6.33 17.91 -4.89
C THR A 112 -6.80 19.21 -4.28
N PHE A 113 -7.63 19.97 -4.99
CA PHE A 113 -8.26 21.19 -4.49
C PHE A 113 -9.11 20.90 -3.25
N LEU A 114 -9.98 19.90 -3.31
CA LEU A 114 -10.85 19.53 -2.19
C LEU A 114 -10.04 19.08 -0.95
N LEU A 115 -8.92 18.38 -1.15
CA LEU A 115 -7.99 18.04 -0.06
C LEU A 115 -7.41 19.31 0.58
N ARG A 116 -6.92 20.25 -0.25
CA ARG A 116 -6.35 21.50 0.26
C ARG A 116 -7.41 22.34 0.99
N ALA A 117 -8.62 22.44 0.44
CA ALA A 117 -9.73 23.12 1.10
C ALA A 117 -10.09 22.48 2.45
N ALA A 118 -10.14 21.15 2.52
CA ALA A 118 -10.38 20.43 3.78
C ALA A 118 -9.29 20.69 4.82
N ARG A 119 -8.03 20.64 4.40
CA ARG A 119 -6.87 20.94 5.28
C ARG A 119 -6.87 22.37 5.78
N GLN A 120 -7.27 23.32 4.94
CA GLN A 120 -7.35 24.73 5.30
C GLN A 120 -8.32 25.00 6.47
N VAL A 121 -9.43 24.26 6.54
CA VAL A 121 -10.46 24.46 7.59
C VAL A 121 -10.48 23.32 8.62
N GLY A 122 -9.55 22.38 8.56
CA GLY A 122 -9.50 21.22 9.46
C GLY A 122 -10.69 20.26 9.29
N ALA A 123 -11.29 20.19 8.09
CA ALA A 123 -12.45 19.34 7.83
C ALA A 123 -12.06 17.88 7.62
N GLU A 124 -12.55 16.99 8.47
CA GLU A 124 -12.33 15.54 8.33
C GLU A 124 -13.17 14.89 7.21
N THR A 125 -14.10 15.65 6.61
CA THR A 125 -15.01 15.13 5.59
C THR A 125 -15.19 16.09 4.43
N VAL A 126 -15.15 15.54 3.22
CA VAL A 126 -15.48 16.20 1.95
C VAL A 126 -16.71 15.52 1.35
N ALA A 127 -17.77 16.28 1.07
CA ALA A 127 -18.99 15.78 0.45
C ALA A 127 -19.06 16.17 -1.04
N VAL A 128 -19.48 15.23 -1.89
CA VAL A 128 -19.65 15.46 -3.35
C VAL A 128 -21.00 14.94 -3.84
N GLY A 129 -21.56 15.61 -4.86
CA GLY A 129 -22.92 15.42 -5.35
C GLY A 129 -23.08 14.26 -6.36
N HIS A 130 -22.31 13.15 -6.22
CA HIS A 130 -22.57 11.97 -7.05
C HIS A 130 -23.87 11.31 -6.65
N HIS A 131 -24.66 10.88 -7.65
CA HIS A 131 -25.99 10.34 -7.47
C HIS A 131 -26.14 8.94 -8.10
N ARG A 132 -27.36 8.35 -8.05
CA ARG A 132 -27.61 6.98 -8.48
C ARG A 132 -27.30 6.72 -9.95
N ASP A 133 -27.57 7.69 -10.81
CA ASP A 133 -27.35 7.53 -12.25
C ASP A 133 -25.84 7.57 -12.56
N ASP A 134 -25.04 8.38 -11.83
CA ASP A 134 -23.58 8.33 -11.89
C ASP A 134 -23.03 6.96 -11.44
N GLN A 135 -23.68 6.32 -10.45
CA GLN A 135 -23.34 4.97 -10.02
C GLN A 135 -23.57 3.97 -11.15
N ALA A 136 -24.73 4.05 -11.82
CA ALA A 136 -25.05 3.19 -12.96
C ALA A 136 -24.05 3.35 -14.10
N GLU A 137 -23.71 4.60 -14.46
CA GLU A 137 -22.67 4.90 -15.44
C GLU A 137 -21.33 4.27 -15.07
N THR A 138 -20.92 4.40 -13.79
CA THR A 138 -19.65 3.87 -13.30
C THR A 138 -19.61 2.35 -13.36
N VAL A 139 -20.69 1.66 -12.98
CA VAL A 139 -20.78 0.20 -13.04
C VAL A 139 -20.72 -0.29 -14.49
N LEU A 140 -21.48 0.34 -15.41
CA LEU A 140 -21.45 -0.02 -16.82
C LEU A 140 -20.08 0.25 -17.45
N MET A 141 -19.45 1.37 -17.12
CA MET A 141 -18.10 1.69 -17.59
C MET A 141 -17.10 0.62 -17.18
N HIS A 142 -17.16 0.17 -15.93
CA HIS A 142 -16.28 -0.88 -15.42
C HIS A 142 -16.61 -2.25 -16.05
N LEU A 143 -17.88 -2.56 -16.25
CA LEU A 143 -18.31 -3.80 -16.93
C LEU A 143 -17.76 -3.87 -18.36
N ILE A 144 -17.90 -2.80 -19.14
CA ILE A 144 -17.41 -2.72 -20.53
C ILE A 144 -15.88 -2.83 -20.60
N ARG A 145 -15.18 -2.33 -19.58
CA ARG A 145 -13.71 -2.45 -19.46
C ARG A 145 -13.24 -3.81 -18.95
N GLY A 146 -14.15 -4.74 -18.65
CA GLY A 146 -13.80 -6.07 -18.14
C GLY A 146 -13.35 -6.07 -16.68
N SER A 147 -13.73 -5.08 -15.89
CA SER A 147 -13.38 -5.03 -14.47
C SER A 147 -14.05 -6.16 -13.69
N GLY A 148 -13.31 -6.76 -12.75
CA GLY A 148 -13.84 -7.72 -11.78
C GLY A 148 -14.65 -7.04 -10.67
N LEU A 149 -14.81 -7.75 -9.53
CA LEU A 149 -15.60 -7.32 -8.38
C LEU A 149 -15.23 -5.92 -7.88
N SER A 150 -13.94 -5.60 -7.81
CA SER A 150 -13.45 -4.29 -7.34
C SER A 150 -13.94 -3.10 -8.18
N GLY A 151 -14.15 -3.29 -9.48
CA GLY A 151 -14.72 -2.27 -10.37
C GLY A 151 -16.25 -2.29 -10.38
N LEU A 152 -16.87 -3.49 -10.40
CA LEU A 152 -18.33 -3.64 -10.47
C LEU A 152 -19.04 -3.20 -9.18
N ARG A 153 -18.37 -3.12 -8.07
CA ARG A 153 -18.91 -2.51 -6.84
C ARG A 153 -19.15 -1.00 -6.95
N GLY A 154 -18.72 -0.39 -8.06
CA GLY A 154 -18.93 1.02 -8.36
C GLY A 154 -18.29 1.99 -7.38
N MET A 155 -18.91 3.15 -7.18
CA MET A 155 -18.48 4.15 -6.20
C MET A 155 -18.93 3.77 -4.80
N LEU A 156 -18.02 3.83 -3.84
CA LEU A 156 -18.33 3.64 -2.42
C LEU A 156 -19.03 4.88 -1.84
N PRO A 157 -19.99 4.73 -0.92
CA PRO A 157 -20.62 5.85 -0.22
C PRO A 157 -19.62 6.71 0.55
N ARG A 158 -18.57 6.06 1.09
CA ARG A 158 -17.50 6.67 1.87
C ARG A 158 -16.16 6.01 1.57
N LEU A 159 -15.10 6.81 1.36
CA LEU A 159 -13.74 6.31 1.20
C LEU A 159 -12.72 7.40 1.59
N ARG A 160 -11.49 7.01 1.90
CA ARG A 160 -10.43 8.00 2.17
C ARG A 160 -10.03 8.73 0.90
N LEU A 161 -9.85 10.05 0.99
CA LEU A 161 -9.41 10.85 -0.16
C LEU A 161 -7.98 10.48 -0.61
N SER A 162 -7.17 9.87 0.27
CA SER A 162 -5.85 9.32 -0.05
C SER A 162 -5.87 8.19 -1.10
N THR A 163 -7.04 7.57 -1.36
CA THR A 163 -7.17 6.54 -2.41
C THR A 163 -7.27 7.12 -3.82
N TYR A 164 -7.40 8.44 -3.94
CA TYR A 164 -7.41 9.12 -5.24
C TYR A 164 -6.00 9.49 -5.70
N HIS A 165 -5.83 9.51 -7.03
CA HIS A 165 -4.64 10.09 -7.63
C HIS A 165 -4.73 11.61 -7.51
N LEU A 166 -3.90 12.16 -6.67
CA LEU A 166 -3.81 13.58 -6.45
C LEU A 166 -2.58 14.15 -7.16
N LEU A 167 -2.60 15.44 -7.40
CA LEU A 167 -1.47 16.22 -7.90
C LEU A 167 -1.02 17.19 -6.80
N PRO A 168 -0.22 16.74 -5.80
CA PRO A 168 0.17 17.58 -4.66
C PRO A 168 0.84 18.88 -5.09
N ASP A 169 1.59 18.85 -6.19
CA ASP A 169 2.33 20.01 -6.73
C ASP A 169 1.52 20.83 -7.74
N ALA A 170 0.22 20.52 -7.95
CA ALA A 170 -0.59 21.29 -8.90
C ALA A 170 -0.67 22.75 -8.46
N PRO A 171 -0.42 23.73 -9.36
CA PRO A 171 -0.56 25.14 -9.07
C PRO A 171 -2.05 25.52 -8.99
N ILE A 172 -2.65 25.35 -7.82
CA ILE A 172 -4.02 25.72 -7.53
C ILE A 172 -3.98 26.95 -6.62
N ALA A 173 -4.46 28.08 -7.11
CA ALA A 173 -4.65 29.28 -6.30
C ALA A 173 -5.93 29.13 -5.47
N LEU A 174 -5.86 29.35 -4.16
CA LEU A 174 -6.99 29.30 -3.24
C LEU A 174 -7.37 30.71 -2.77
N GLN A 175 -8.66 30.96 -2.60
CA GLN A 175 -9.20 32.20 -2.04
C GLN A 175 -10.26 31.87 -0.97
N PRO A 176 -10.11 32.32 0.29
CA PRO A 176 -8.94 33.06 0.80
C PRO A 176 -7.69 32.17 0.85
N GLU A 177 -6.51 32.77 0.72
CA GLU A 177 -5.22 32.12 0.94
C GLU A 177 -4.94 32.17 2.45
N VAL A 178 -4.98 31.02 3.09
CA VAL A 178 -4.78 30.84 4.54
C VAL A 178 -3.94 29.60 4.76
N GLU A 179 -3.06 29.64 5.75
CA GLU A 179 -2.29 28.46 6.15
C GLU A 179 -3.22 27.30 6.56
N PRO A 180 -2.87 26.07 6.22
CA PRO A 180 -3.68 24.91 6.56
C PRO A 180 -3.80 24.72 8.07
N ALA A 181 -5.02 24.62 8.58
CA ALA A 181 -5.28 24.30 9.99
C ALA A 181 -4.87 22.86 10.35
N ALA A 182 -4.88 21.94 9.36
CA ALA A 182 -4.53 20.53 9.53
C ALA A 182 -3.76 19.99 8.30
N PRO A 183 -2.45 20.28 8.14
CA PRO A 183 -1.68 19.98 6.93
C PRO A 183 -1.59 18.50 6.60
N ASP A 184 -1.55 17.61 7.61
CA ASP A 184 -1.42 16.16 7.45
C ASP A 184 -2.75 15.43 7.38
N LEU A 185 -3.87 16.14 7.42
CA LEU A 185 -5.20 15.55 7.40
C LEU A 185 -5.50 14.86 6.07
N TRP A 186 -6.00 13.62 6.17
CA TRP A 186 -6.58 12.87 5.06
C TRP A 186 -8.08 12.68 5.29
N PRO A 187 -8.95 13.56 4.71
CA PRO A 187 -10.38 13.52 4.94
C PRO A 187 -11.05 12.32 4.28
N TRP A 188 -12.24 11.99 4.78
CA TRP A 188 -13.15 11.09 4.10
C TRP A 188 -13.86 11.82 2.94
N LEU A 189 -13.95 11.18 1.81
CA LEU A 189 -14.84 11.59 0.72
C LEU A 189 -16.16 10.84 0.88
N VAL A 190 -17.26 11.57 0.92
CA VAL A 190 -18.60 11.01 1.10
C VAL A 190 -19.56 11.43 -0.01
N ARG A 191 -20.55 10.58 -0.28
CA ARG A 191 -21.54 10.77 -1.36
C ARG A 191 -22.96 10.60 -0.82
N PRO A 192 -23.51 11.64 -0.17
CA PRO A 192 -24.84 11.53 0.45
C PRO A 192 -25.99 11.29 -0.54
N LEU A 193 -25.80 11.66 -1.82
CA LEU A 193 -26.81 11.49 -2.88
C LEU A 193 -26.67 10.19 -3.67
N LEU A 194 -25.75 9.28 -3.32
CA LEU A 194 -25.41 8.11 -4.16
C LEU A 194 -26.58 7.17 -4.46
N ASP A 195 -27.60 7.13 -3.60
CA ASP A 195 -28.82 6.36 -3.80
C ASP A 195 -29.97 7.16 -4.41
N VAL A 196 -29.82 8.48 -4.54
CA VAL A 196 -30.85 9.41 -5.02
C VAL A 196 -30.92 9.41 -6.54
N PRO A 197 -32.08 9.22 -7.15
CA PRO A 197 -32.25 9.35 -8.60
C PRO A 197 -32.13 10.80 -9.06
N ARG A 198 -31.58 11.03 -10.24
CA ARG A 198 -31.45 12.36 -10.84
C ARG A 198 -32.76 13.13 -10.84
N GLY A 199 -33.86 12.50 -11.22
CA GLY A 199 -35.18 13.16 -11.27
C GLY A 199 -35.65 13.70 -9.92
N ALA A 200 -35.29 13.06 -8.78
CA ALA A 200 -35.59 13.60 -7.45
C ALA A 200 -34.76 14.85 -7.11
N ILE A 201 -33.50 14.89 -7.59
CA ILE A 201 -32.63 16.07 -7.46
C ILE A 201 -33.22 17.25 -8.24
N ASP A 202 -33.64 17.02 -9.48
CA ASP A 202 -34.23 18.07 -10.33
C ASP A 202 -35.55 18.59 -9.76
N GLN A 203 -36.41 17.72 -9.24
CA GLN A 203 -37.65 18.10 -8.54
C GLN A 203 -37.37 18.93 -7.28
N TYR A 204 -36.38 18.52 -6.50
CA TYR A 204 -35.97 19.26 -5.30
C TYR A 204 -35.42 20.65 -5.67
N ALA A 205 -34.54 20.72 -6.66
CA ALA A 205 -33.97 21.98 -7.14
C ALA A 205 -35.06 22.95 -7.61
N ALA A 206 -36.04 22.46 -8.36
CA ALA A 206 -37.19 23.26 -8.82
C ALA A 206 -38.07 23.72 -7.66
N ALA A 207 -38.43 22.82 -6.72
CA ALA A 207 -39.28 23.12 -5.56
C ALA A 207 -38.65 24.18 -4.64
N HIS A 208 -37.33 24.16 -4.49
CA HIS A 208 -36.58 25.12 -3.66
C HIS A 208 -36.01 26.29 -4.45
N LYS A 209 -36.36 26.43 -5.74
CA LYS A 209 -35.91 27.52 -6.62
C LYS A 209 -34.38 27.69 -6.62
N LEU A 210 -33.67 26.56 -6.62
CA LEU A 210 -32.23 26.55 -6.81
C LEU A 210 -31.98 26.82 -8.29
N HIS A 211 -31.26 27.84 -8.65
CA HIS A 211 -31.01 28.23 -10.03
C HIS A 211 -29.66 27.64 -10.52
N PRO A 212 -29.60 26.34 -10.84
CA PRO A 212 -28.34 25.72 -11.23
C PRO A 212 -27.83 26.26 -12.56
N ARG A 213 -26.52 26.35 -12.68
CA ARG A 213 -25.84 26.64 -13.93
C ARG A 213 -25.83 25.40 -14.80
N TYR A 214 -26.08 25.59 -16.08
CA TYR A 214 -26.03 24.53 -17.09
C TYR A 214 -24.69 24.57 -17.81
N ASP A 215 -23.99 23.42 -17.86
CA ASP A 215 -22.74 23.27 -18.58
C ASP A 215 -22.99 22.55 -19.91
N ALA A 216 -22.87 23.27 -21.02
CA ALA A 216 -23.09 22.73 -22.36
C ALA A 216 -22.14 21.57 -22.72
N THR A 217 -20.97 21.48 -22.09
CA THR A 217 -20.02 20.39 -22.33
C THR A 217 -20.54 19.01 -21.84
N ASN A 218 -21.57 18.98 -21.00
CA ASN A 218 -22.24 17.76 -20.59
C ASN A 218 -23.00 17.05 -21.73
N GLU A 219 -23.26 17.72 -22.86
CA GLU A 219 -23.92 17.15 -24.03
C GLU A 219 -22.95 16.57 -25.06
N GLU A 220 -21.65 16.82 -24.93
CA GLU A 220 -20.66 16.34 -25.87
C GLU A 220 -20.46 14.82 -25.76
N THR A 221 -20.97 14.05 -26.73
CA THR A 221 -20.86 12.59 -26.78
C THR A 221 -19.45 12.07 -27.15
N THR A 222 -18.50 12.97 -27.38
CA THR A 222 -17.09 12.63 -27.60
C THR A 222 -16.48 11.92 -26.37
N TYR A 223 -16.97 12.23 -25.18
CA TYR A 223 -16.51 11.60 -23.94
C TYR A 223 -17.28 10.30 -23.71
N PHE A 224 -16.54 9.24 -23.37
CA PHE A 224 -17.10 7.90 -23.16
C PHE A 224 -18.24 7.87 -22.12
N ARG A 225 -18.11 8.64 -21.04
CA ARG A 225 -19.14 8.75 -20.01
C ARG A 225 -20.42 9.40 -20.53
N ASN A 226 -20.30 10.44 -21.34
CA ASN A 226 -21.45 11.10 -21.95
C ASN A 226 -22.15 10.18 -22.97
N ARG A 227 -21.38 9.38 -23.72
CA ARG A 227 -21.98 8.35 -24.59
C ARG A 227 -22.77 7.31 -23.80
N LEU A 228 -22.27 6.86 -22.65
CA LEU A 228 -23.03 5.96 -21.78
C LEU A 228 -24.34 6.60 -21.34
N ARG A 229 -24.31 7.86 -20.91
CA ARG A 229 -25.46 8.61 -20.43
C ARG A 229 -26.50 8.87 -21.51
N HIS A 230 -26.09 9.28 -22.71
CA HIS A 230 -26.99 9.77 -23.73
C HIS A 230 -27.39 8.71 -24.77
N GLU A 231 -26.61 7.66 -24.95
CA GLU A 231 -26.87 6.64 -25.97
C GLU A 231 -27.13 5.25 -25.36
N VAL A 232 -26.21 4.76 -24.50
CA VAL A 232 -26.23 3.36 -24.05
C VAL A 232 -27.28 3.12 -22.97
N ILE A 233 -27.30 3.94 -21.93
CA ILE A 233 -28.26 3.79 -20.81
C ILE A 233 -29.70 3.93 -21.33
N PRO A 234 -30.07 4.95 -22.12
CA PRO A 234 -31.42 5.06 -22.69
C PRO A 234 -31.81 3.85 -23.53
N LEU A 235 -30.89 3.31 -24.35
CA LEU A 235 -31.15 2.09 -25.11
C LEU A 235 -31.44 0.90 -24.19
N LEU A 236 -30.65 0.70 -23.15
CA LEU A 236 -30.84 -0.39 -22.18
C LEU A 236 -32.10 -0.20 -21.33
N GLU A 237 -32.52 1.03 -21.07
CA GLU A 237 -33.78 1.34 -20.37
C GLU A 237 -35.02 0.97 -21.19
N THR A 238 -34.92 0.87 -22.52
CA THR A 238 -36.01 0.31 -23.34
C THR A 238 -36.27 -1.16 -23.01
N LEU A 239 -35.25 -1.88 -22.53
CA LEU A 239 -35.37 -3.28 -22.12
C LEU A 239 -35.72 -3.41 -20.63
N ASN A 240 -35.19 -2.50 -19.79
CA ASN A 240 -35.50 -2.42 -18.38
C ASN A 240 -35.54 -0.97 -17.89
N PRO A 241 -36.72 -0.35 -17.78
CA PRO A 241 -36.86 1.04 -17.34
C PRO A 241 -36.27 1.35 -15.96
N ASN A 242 -36.03 0.33 -15.14
CA ASN A 242 -35.44 0.47 -13.82
C ASN A 242 -33.93 0.18 -13.79
N LEU A 243 -33.26 0.14 -14.93
CA LEU A 243 -31.85 -0.26 -15.05
C LEU A 243 -30.92 0.50 -14.11
N PRO A 244 -30.97 1.84 -13.98
CA PRO A 244 -30.07 2.55 -13.05
C PRO A 244 -30.26 2.09 -11.60
N ALA A 245 -31.50 1.84 -11.17
CA ALA A 245 -31.77 1.33 -9.83
C ALA A 245 -31.30 -0.12 -9.64
N VAL A 246 -31.40 -0.95 -10.69
CA VAL A 246 -30.88 -2.34 -10.66
C VAL A 246 -29.36 -2.33 -10.53
N LEU A 247 -28.65 -1.55 -11.32
CA LEU A 247 -27.19 -1.44 -11.27
C LEU A 247 -26.70 -0.90 -9.93
N ALA A 248 -27.38 0.11 -9.37
CA ALA A 248 -27.05 0.64 -8.04
C ALA A 248 -27.24 -0.41 -6.93
N ARG A 249 -28.33 -1.21 -6.98
CA ARG A 249 -28.53 -2.31 -6.03
C ARG A 249 -27.49 -3.41 -6.18
N MET A 250 -27.16 -3.79 -7.41
CA MET A 250 -26.09 -4.75 -7.69
C MET A 250 -24.76 -4.27 -7.13
N ALA A 251 -24.39 -3.02 -7.37
CA ALA A 251 -23.18 -2.42 -6.83
C ALA A 251 -23.14 -2.51 -5.30
N ARG A 252 -24.26 -2.28 -4.61
CA ARG A 252 -24.36 -2.35 -3.14
C ARG A 252 -24.14 -3.78 -2.63
N VAL A 253 -24.70 -4.79 -3.28
CA VAL A 253 -24.46 -6.21 -2.94
C VAL A 253 -22.97 -6.52 -3.12
N LEU A 254 -22.41 -6.15 -4.27
CA LEU A 254 -21.00 -6.39 -4.56
C LEU A 254 -20.04 -5.62 -3.63
N GLN A 255 -20.45 -4.48 -3.06
CA GLN A 255 -19.68 -3.79 -2.03
C GLN A 255 -19.55 -4.63 -0.76
N ALA A 256 -20.66 -5.18 -0.27
CA ALA A 256 -20.66 -6.05 0.91
C ALA A 256 -19.85 -7.33 0.70
N ASP A 257 -20.00 -7.97 -0.48
CA ASP A 257 -19.21 -9.17 -0.84
C ASP A 257 -17.71 -8.85 -0.92
N ALA A 258 -17.36 -7.69 -1.49
CA ALA A 258 -15.97 -7.25 -1.60
C ALA A 258 -15.32 -7.04 -0.22
N GLU A 259 -16.03 -6.46 0.75
CA GLU A 259 -15.54 -6.29 2.13
C GLU A 259 -15.16 -7.62 2.78
N VAL A 260 -15.99 -8.65 2.60
CA VAL A 260 -15.72 -10.00 3.12
C VAL A 260 -14.48 -10.59 2.46
N LEU A 261 -14.35 -10.45 1.13
CA LEU A 261 -13.19 -10.98 0.40
C LEU A 261 -11.91 -10.21 0.73
N GLU A 262 -11.98 -8.90 0.90
CA GLU A 262 -10.83 -8.07 1.31
C GLU A 262 -10.37 -8.47 2.72
N ALA A 263 -11.28 -8.60 3.69
CA ALA A 263 -10.97 -9.04 5.04
C ALA A 263 -10.38 -10.46 5.07
N ALA A 264 -10.95 -11.40 4.30
CA ALA A 264 -10.41 -12.75 4.17
C ALA A 264 -9.01 -12.77 3.53
N GLY A 265 -8.76 -11.86 2.58
CA GLY A 265 -7.46 -11.68 1.93
C GLY A 265 -6.39 -11.13 2.89
N GLU A 266 -6.74 -10.12 3.70
CA GLU A 266 -5.82 -9.58 4.72
C GLU A 266 -5.50 -10.62 5.80
N ALA A 267 -6.49 -11.32 6.32
CA ALA A 267 -6.28 -12.40 7.27
C ALA A 267 -5.44 -13.55 6.67
N ALA A 268 -5.59 -13.83 5.37
CA ALA A 268 -4.75 -14.80 4.67
C ALA A 268 -3.32 -14.28 4.51
N LEU A 269 -3.14 -12.99 4.18
CA LEU A 269 -1.82 -12.35 4.09
C LEU A 269 -1.08 -12.44 5.43
N GLU A 270 -1.73 -12.10 6.55
CA GLU A 270 -1.13 -12.21 7.89
C GLU A 270 -0.63 -13.63 8.20
N ARG A 271 -1.35 -14.67 7.76
CA ARG A 271 -0.94 -16.07 7.98
C ARG A 271 0.26 -16.49 7.14
N VAL A 272 0.41 -15.95 5.94
CA VAL A 272 1.47 -16.39 5.02
C VAL A 272 2.64 -15.42 4.93
N ALA A 273 2.49 -14.19 5.43
CA ALA A 273 3.55 -13.20 5.41
C ALA A 273 4.63 -13.55 6.43
N LEU A 274 5.84 -13.67 5.95
CA LEU A 274 7.06 -13.79 6.77
C LEU A 274 7.64 -12.41 7.09
N ALA A 275 7.45 -11.45 6.18
CA ALA A 275 7.80 -10.05 6.39
C ALA A 275 6.94 -9.15 5.51
N VAL A 276 6.53 -8.00 6.06
CA VAL A 276 5.79 -6.95 5.35
C VAL A 276 6.54 -5.64 5.58
N GLY A 277 7.25 -5.16 4.56
CA GLY A 277 7.99 -3.89 4.56
C GLY A 277 7.35 -2.88 3.61
N GLU A 278 7.94 -1.69 3.56
CA GLU A 278 7.54 -0.60 2.66
C GLU A 278 7.90 -0.91 1.19
N ASP A 279 9.04 -1.60 0.96
CA ASP A 279 9.58 -1.88 -0.38
C ASP A 279 9.38 -3.32 -0.83
N ALA A 280 8.99 -4.22 0.07
CA ALA A 280 8.87 -5.65 -0.21
C ALA A 280 7.95 -6.39 0.75
N VAL A 281 7.31 -7.43 0.22
CA VAL A 281 6.56 -8.42 1.01
C VAL A 281 7.10 -9.81 0.70
N ILE A 282 7.40 -10.57 1.76
CA ILE A 282 7.91 -11.94 1.68
C ILE A 282 6.84 -12.87 2.23
N LEU A 283 6.46 -13.87 1.44
CA LEU A 283 5.42 -14.84 1.76
C LEU A 283 6.02 -16.24 1.88
N ASP A 284 5.53 -17.03 2.83
CA ASP A 284 5.83 -18.47 2.93
C ASP A 284 5.17 -19.23 1.77
N ARG A 285 5.96 -19.87 0.92
CA ARG A 285 5.47 -20.56 -0.28
C ARG A 285 4.63 -21.81 0.08
N ARG A 286 4.94 -22.48 1.17
CA ARG A 286 4.19 -23.66 1.60
C ARG A 286 2.83 -23.25 2.16
N ALA A 287 2.78 -22.23 3.01
CA ALA A 287 1.52 -21.70 3.50
C ALA A 287 0.67 -21.10 2.37
N TRP A 288 1.30 -20.41 1.40
CA TRP A 288 0.64 -19.92 0.18
C TRP A 288 -0.07 -21.03 -0.59
N SER A 289 0.55 -22.20 -0.77
CA SER A 289 -0.05 -23.31 -1.54
C SER A 289 -1.39 -23.79 -0.98
N SER A 290 -1.64 -23.61 0.33
CA SER A 290 -2.87 -24.02 1.01
C SER A 290 -4.01 -22.99 0.89
N LEU A 291 -3.76 -21.79 0.35
CA LEU A 291 -4.76 -20.75 0.23
C LEU A 291 -5.75 -21.02 -0.90
N ALA A 292 -7.00 -20.56 -0.73
CA ALA A 292 -7.98 -20.53 -1.80
C ALA A 292 -7.56 -19.57 -2.92
N LEU A 293 -7.97 -19.83 -4.16
CA LEU A 293 -7.64 -19.03 -5.33
C LEU A 293 -8.02 -17.53 -5.16
N SER A 294 -9.19 -17.26 -4.58
CA SER A 294 -9.64 -15.90 -4.31
C SER A 294 -8.70 -15.16 -3.35
N GLN A 295 -8.23 -15.84 -2.29
CA GLN A 295 -7.28 -15.27 -1.34
C GLN A 295 -5.93 -14.94 -2.00
N LYS A 296 -5.41 -15.84 -2.82
CA LYS A 296 -4.17 -15.65 -3.58
C LYS A 296 -4.25 -14.43 -4.49
N ARG A 297 -5.35 -14.30 -5.26
CA ARG A 297 -5.62 -13.13 -6.11
C ARG A 297 -5.72 -11.83 -5.30
N THR A 298 -6.42 -11.87 -4.18
CA THR A 298 -6.57 -10.71 -3.29
C THR A 298 -5.22 -10.28 -2.71
N ILE A 299 -4.40 -11.24 -2.24
CA ILE A 299 -3.06 -10.94 -1.70
C ILE A 299 -2.18 -10.29 -2.76
N ILE A 300 -2.14 -10.81 -4.00
CA ILE A 300 -1.34 -10.20 -5.08
C ILE A 300 -1.77 -8.74 -5.32
N ARG A 301 -3.07 -8.46 -5.39
CA ARG A 301 -3.60 -7.11 -5.57
C ARG A 301 -3.30 -6.20 -4.39
N ASN A 302 -3.57 -6.65 -3.17
CA ASN A 302 -3.37 -5.87 -1.95
C ASN A 302 -1.90 -5.53 -1.74
N VAL A 303 -1.00 -6.50 -1.91
CA VAL A 303 0.43 -6.29 -1.80
C VAL A 303 0.93 -5.32 -2.89
N THR A 304 0.46 -5.48 -4.13
CA THR A 304 0.81 -4.56 -5.23
C THR A 304 0.34 -3.14 -4.92
N GLY A 305 -0.89 -2.96 -4.46
CA GLY A 305 -1.43 -1.66 -4.07
C GLY A 305 -0.71 -1.05 -2.86
N ARG A 306 -0.31 -1.87 -1.88
CA ARG A 306 0.47 -1.44 -0.71
C ARG A 306 1.85 -0.91 -1.10
N LEU A 307 2.57 -1.66 -1.96
CA LEU A 307 3.90 -1.27 -2.42
C LEU A 307 3.87 -0.14 -3.46
N ARG A 308 2.74 0.09 -4.11
CA ARG A 308 2.53 1.13 -5.12
C ARG A 308 1.16 1.79 -4.95
N PRO A 309 0.98 2.64 -3.94
CA PRO A 309 -0.31 3.31 -3.67
C PRO A 309 -0.83 4.17 -4.83
N SER A 310 0.06 4.58 -5.74
CA SER A 310 -0.28 5.37 -6.93
C SER A 310 -0.86 4.56 -8.09
N LEU A 311 -0.85 3.22 -8.03
CA LEU A 311 -1.43 2.39 -9.08
C LEU A 311 -2.95 2.40 -9.03
N ARG A 312 -3.58 2.53 -10.21
CA ARG A 312 -5.05 2.53 -10.33
C ARG A 312 -5.63 1.14 -10.30
N ASP A 313 -4.97 0.21 -10.97
CA ASP A 313 -5.49 -1.13 -11.16
C ASP A 313 -4.36 -2.12 -11.44
N VAL A 314 -4.60 -3.37 -11.08
CA VAL A 314 -3.76 -4.51 -11.44
C VAL A 314 -4.58 -5.36 -12.40
N SER A 315 -4.14 -5.48 -13.65
CA SER A 315 -4.92 -6.19 -14.66
C SER A 315 -5.08 -7.66 -14.31
N PHE A 316 -6.15 -8.27 -14.83
CA PHE A 316 -6.40 -9.70 -14.65
C PHE A 316 -5.21 -10.53 -15.13
N GLU A 317 -4.66 -10.21 -16.31
CA GLU A 317 -3.53 -10.94 -16.92
C GLU A 317 -2.27 -10.87 -16.03
N GLN A 318 -2.02 -9.72 -15.40
CA GLN A 318 -0.87 -9.55 -14.49
C GLN A 318 -1.04 -10.37 -13.21
N VAL A 319 -2.26 -10.41 -12.65
CA VAL A 319 -2.56 -11.23 -11.46
C VAL A 319 -2.43 -12.71 -11.81
N GLU A 320 -3.01 -13.17 -12.93
CA GLU A 320 -2.95 -14.58 -13.35
C GLU A 320 -1.53 -15.02 -13.74
N SER A 321 -0.75 -14.13 -14.37
CA SER A 321 0.67 -14.39 -14.65
C SER A 321 1.48 -14.56 -13.37
N ALA A 322 1.29 -13.65 -12.40
CA ALA A 322 1.95 -13.75 -11.11
C ALA A 322 1.52 -15.00 -10.34
N LEU A 323 0.23 -15.33 -10.38
CA LEU A 323 -0.31 -16.54 -9.75
C LEU A 323 0.31 -17.81 -10.34
N ARG A 324 0.34 -17.94 -11.67
CA ARG A 324 0.95 -19.08 -12.36
C ARG A 324 2.42 -19.23 -11.98
N VAL A 325 3.19 -18.15 -11.96
CA VAL A 325 4.60 -18.18 -11.56
C VAL A 325 4.75 -18.58 -10.08
N ALA A 326 3.85 -18.09 -9.19
CA ALA A 326 3.88 -18.48 -7.78
C ALA A 326 3.60 -19.98 -7.56
N GLU A 327 2.68 -20.57 -8.35
CA GLU A 327 2.27 -21.98 -8.24
C GLU A 327 3.26 -22.92 -8.90
N GLU A 328 3.59 -22.67 -10.17
CA GLU A 328 4.31 -23.60 -11.04
C GLU A 328 5.79 -23.24 -11.20
N GLY A 329 6.18 -22.01 -10.85
CA GLY A 329 7.52 -21.51 -11.08
C GLY A 329 8.58 -22.23 -10.27
N GLN A 330 9.71 -22.51 -10.91
CA GLN A 330 10.90 -22.99 -10.23
C GLN A 330 11.61 -21.83 -9.51
N THR A 331 12.51 -22.16 -8.59
CA THR A 331 13.37 -21.15 -7.93
C THR A 331 14.09 -20.28 -8.97
N GLY A 332 13.92 -18.98 -8.87
CA GLY A 332 14.44 -17.99 -9.82
C GLY A 332 13.40 -17.51 -10.84
N ALA A 333 12.26 -18.18 -10.98
CA ALA A 333 11.16 -17.69 -11.83
C ALA A 333 10.62 -16.36 -11.31
N ALA A 334 10.20 -15.49 -12.24
CA ALA A 334 9.63 -14.20 -11.90
C ALA A 334 8.47 -13.83 -12.82
N ALA A 335 7.50 -13.10 -12.28
CA ALA A 335 6.42 -12.46 -13.02
C ALA A 335 6.44 -10.96 -12.80
N THR A 336 6.16 -10.22 -13.86
CA THR A 336 6.07 -8.76 -13.80
C THR A 336 4.72 -8.33 -13.26
N LEU A 337 4.73 -7.42 -12.29
CA LEU A 337 3.59 -6.70 -11.76
C LEU A 337 3.69 -5.21 -12.14
N PRO A 338 2.59 -4.46 -12.11
CA PRO A 338 2.62 -3.06 -12.49
C PRO A 338 3.48 -2.22 -11.53
N GLY A 339 3.87 -1.01 -11.96
CA GLY A 339 4.68 -0.10 -11.16
C GLY A 339 6.12 -0.55 -10.93
N GLY A 340 6.67 -1.41 -11.81
CA GLY A 340 8.03 -1.91 -11.70
C GLY A 340 8.21 -2.97 -10.62
N LEU A 341 7.13 -3.59 -10.13
CA LEU A 341 7.20 -4.69 -9.19
C LEU A 341 7.42 -6.03 -9.89
N LEU A 342 8.07 -6.96 -9.19
CA LEU A 342 8.19 -8.37 -9.59
C LEU A 342 7.73 -9.27 -8.44
N LEU A 343 6.94 -10.30 -8.78
CA LEU A 343 6.81 -11.48 -7.94
C LEU A 343 7.93 -12.44 -8.33
N ARG A 344 8.76 -12.84 -7.38
CA ARG A 344 9.88 -13.79 -7.57
C ARG A 344 9.68 -15.04 -6.72
N VAL A 345 9.97 -16.19 -7.29
CA VAL A 345 9.99 -17.48 -6.59
C VAL A 345 11.39 -17.72 -6.05
N ALA A 346 11.53 -17.78 -4.74
CA ALA A 346 12.71 -18.27 -4.06
C ALA A 346 12.48 -19.73 -3.62
N TYR A 347 13.42 -20.34 -2.87
CA TYR A 347 13.35 -21.77 -2.53
C TYR A 347 12.05 -22.12 -1.77
N ASP A 348 11.78 -21.43 -0.66
CA ASP A 348 10.59 -21.66 0.17
C ASP A 348 9.77 -20.37 0.37
N THR A 349 10.05 -19.32 -0.40
CA THR A 349 9.36 -18.03 -0.30
C THR A 349 8.95 -17.49 -1.65
N LEU A 350 7.89 -16.69 -1.65
CA LEU A 350 7.52 -15.78 -2.72
C LEU A 350 7.84 -14.37 -2.27
N VAL A 351 8.43 -13.57 -3.15
CA VAL A 351 8.83 -12.20 -2.84
C VAL A 351 8.21 -11.26 -3.85
N ILE A 352 7.45 -10.29 -3.36
CA ILE A 352 6.92 -9.18 -4.19
C ILE A 352 7.68 -7.93 -3.79
N ALA A 353 8.43 -7.37 -4.73
CA ALA A 353 9.28 -6.20 -4.50
C ALA A 353 9.57 -5.45 -5.79
N ASP A 354 10.23 -4.28 -5.69
CA ASP A 354 10.74 -3.56 -6.84
C ASP A 354 11.66 -4.43 -7.71
N ALA A 355 11.60 -4.24 -9.02
CA ALA A 355 12.42 -5.00 -9.97
C ALA A 355 13.93 -4.80 -9.74
N SER A 356 14.33 -3.61 -9.30
CA SER A 356 15.71 -3.26 -8.96
C SER A 356 16.16 -3.80 -7.61
N ALA A 357 15.22 -4.17 -6.72
CA ALA A 357 15.54 -4.70 -5.41
C ALA A 357 16.16 -6.09 -5.52
N THR A 358 17.31 -6.29 -4.89
CA THR A 358 17.90 -7.61 -4.76
C THR A 358 17.25 -8.37 -3.61
N LEU A 359 17.10 -9.69 -3.72
CA LEU A 359 16.60 -10.51 -2.60
C LEU A 359 17.42 -10.30 -1.33
N ALA A 360 18.69 -9.99 -1.47
CA ALA A 360 19.59 -9.69 -0.38
C ALA A 360 19.32 -8.33 0.31
N SER A 361 18.87 -7.31 -0.43
CA SER A 361 18.49 -6.01 0.16
C SER A 361 17.16 -6.08 0.89
N ILE A 362 16.24 -6.89 0.39
CA ILE A 362 14.91 -7.09 0.96
C ILE A 362 14.99 -7.84 2.31
N ASP A 363 15.97 -8.73 2.44
CA ASP A 363 16.12 -9.65 3.58
C ASP A 363 17.19 -9.17 4.59
N ALA A 364 17.75 -7.99 4.38
CA ALA A 364 18.92 -7.48 5.15
C ALA A 364 18.74 -7.46 6.69
N GLY A 365 17.50 -7.46 7.19
CA GLY A 365 17.20 -7.53 8.62
C GLY A 365 16.95 -8.94 9.17
N ARG A 366 16.81 -9.98 8.34
CA ARG A 366 16.42 -11.33 8.80
C ARG A 366 17.57 -12.18 9.31
N ALA A 367 18.77 -11.95 8.80
CA ALA A 367 19.96 -12.70 9.18
C ALA A 367 21.18 -11.77 9.27
N PRO A 368 22.20 -12.16 10.04
CA PRO A 368 23.50 -11.50 9.98
C PRO A 368 24.07 -11.56 8.56
N ALA A 369 24.54 -10.42 8.07
CA ALA A 369 25.14 -10.30 6.74
C ALA A 369 26.33 -9.36 6.77
N LEU A 370 27.31 -9.60 5.91
CA LEU A 370 28.44 -8.70 5.70
C LEU A 370 28.34 -8.03 4.33
N GLY A 371 28.70 -6.77 4.26
CA GLY A 371 28.88 -6.03 3.01
C GLY A 371 30.09 -6.53 2.22
N ALA A 372 30.16 -6.14 0.93
CA ALA A 372 31.31 -6.47 0.10
C ALA A 372 32.59 -5.87 0.68
N GLY A 373 33.59 -6.72 0.95
CA GLY A 373 34.86 -6.30 1.55
C GLY A 373 34.81 -6.02 3.07
N GLU A 374 33.67 -6.12 3.70
CA GLU A 374 33.52 -5.93 5.12
C GLU A 374 34.18 -7.09 5.88
N ARG A 375 35.03 -6.75 6.84
CA ARG A 375 35.75 -7.72 7.65
C ARG A 375 36.06 -7.18 9.03
N LEU A 376 36.21 -8.08 10.02
CA LEU A 376 36.63 -7.79 11.37
C LEU A 376 37.70 -8.79 11.77
N ALA A 377 38.91 -8.31 12.09
CA ALA A 377 40.03 -9.15 12.57
C ALA A 377 40.30 -8.87 14.05
N PHE A 378 40.51 -9.92 14.85
CA PHE A 378 40.77 -9.83 16.29
C PHE A 378 41.58 -11.03 16.77
N ARG A 379 42.13 -10.98 17.97
CA ARG A 379 42.88 -12.08 18.58
C ARG A 379 42.02 -12.89 19.53
N ALA A 380 42.24 -14.20 19.55
CA ALA A 380 41.65 -15.10 20.53
C ALA A 380 41.98 -14.62 21.95
N GLY A 381 41.01 -14.68 22.86
CA GLY A 381 41.13 -14.22 24.25
C GLY A 381 40.75 -12.76 24.48
N GLN A 382 40.54 -11.96 23.43
CA GLN A 382 40.02 -10.59 23.56
C GLN A 382 38.49 -10.58 23.38
N PRO A 383 37.74 -9.95 24.29
CA PRO A 383 36.31 -9.75 24.08
C PRO A 383 36.10 -8.75 22.92
N VAL A 384 35.18 -9.07 22.05
CA VAL A 384 34.83 -8.24 20.86
C VAL A 384 33.34 -8.03 20.82
N ARG A 385 32.94 -6.80 20.54
CA ARG A 385 31.55 -6.44 20.27
C ARG A 385 31.48 -5.46 19.10
N ARG A 386 30.77 -5.82 18.02
CA ARG A 386 30.68 -5.01 16.80
C ARG A 386 29.31 -5.10 16.17
N ALA A 387 28.75 -3.94 15.81
CA ALA A 387 27.49 -3.86 15.06
C ALA A 387 27.72 -4.04 13.55
N PHE A 388 26.78 -4.75 12.89
CA PHE A 388 26.69 -4.98 11.46
C PHE A 388 25.21 -4.82 11.05
N GLY A 389 24.83 -3.61 10.67
CA GLY A 389 23.42 -3.25 10.43
C GLY A 389 22.58 -3.44 11.70
N ALA A 390 21.49 -4.19 11.62
CA ALA A 390 20.60 -4.49 12.73
C ALA A 390 21.11 -5.65 13.64
N TRP A 391 22.30 -6.14 13.39
CA TRP A 391 22.87 -7.29 14.10
C TRP A 391 24.15 -6.90 14.83
N GLN A 392 24.34 -7.50 16.00
CA GLN A 392 25.54 -7.34 16.81
C GLN A 392 26.28 -8.67 16.88
N PHE A 393 27.56 -8.64 16.53
CA PHE A 393 28.49 -9.75 16.69
C PHE A 393 29.25 -9.59 18.01
N GLU A 394 29.30 -10.66 18.78
CA GLU A 394 29.97 -10.69 20.09
C GLU A 394 30.87 -11.91 20.21
N VAL A 395 32.03 -11.72 20.80
CA VAL A 395 32.98 -12.77 21.14
C VAL A 395 33.36 -12.60 22.60
N VAL A 396 33.32 -13.68 23.37
CA VAL A 396 33.72 -13.72 24.77
C VAL A 396 34.63 -14.91 25.03
N PRO A 397 35.70 -14.76 25.84
CA PRO A 397 36.46 -15.90 26.35
C PRO A 397 35.57 -16.77 27.25
N LEU A 398 35.66 -18.10 27.10
CA LEU A 398 34.92 -19.04 27.93
C LEU A 398 35.89 -19.78 28.87
N PRO A 399 35.53 -19.98 30.15
CA PRO A 399 36.29 -20.86 31.04
C PRO A 399 36.28 -22.31 30.51
N PRO A 400 37.30 -23.11 30.80
CA PRO A 400 37.38 -24.49 30.34
C PRO A 400 36.18 -25.36 30.75
N GLU A 401 35.55 -25.04 31.87
CA GLU A 401 34.42 -25.77 32.47
C GLU A 401 33.05 -25.14 32.16
N ALA A 402 33.00 -24.01 31.42
CA ALA A 402 31.72 -23.38 31.07
C ALA A 402 30.86 -24.33 30.25
N GLY A 403 29.59 -24.45 30.62
CA GLY A 403 28.59 -25.28 29.96
C GLY A 403 28.47 -24.98 28.45
N ARG A 404 29.17 -25.76 27.67
CA ARG A 404 29.27 -25.61 26.20
C ARG A 404 27.95 -25.93 25.52
N GLU A 405 27.08 -26.67 26.19
CA GLU A 405 25.77 -27.08 25.71
C GLU A 405 24.85 -25.87 25.41
N VAL A 406 24.89 -24.82 26.25
CA VAL A 406 24.09 -23.61 26.08
C VAL A 406 24.40 -22.86 24.78
N TRP A 407 25.62 -23.01 24.23
CA TRP A 407 26.04 -22.37 22.98
C TRP A 407 25.74 -23.22 21.71
N HIS A 408 25.33 -24.48 21.89
CA HIS A 408 25.05 -25.39 20.76
C HIS A 408 23.60 -25.43 20.36
N ASP A 409 22.68 -25.04 21.22
CA ASP A 409 21.24 -25.08 20.95
C ASP A 409 20.75 -23.79 20.28
N ASP A 410 21.54 -22.71 20.34
CA ASP A 410 21.22 -21.46 19.65
C ASP A 410 21.85 -21.45 18.24
N PRO A 411 21.06 -21.36 17.15
CA PRO A 411 21.59 -21.27 15.79
C PRO A 411 22.47 -20.05 15.54
N LEU A 412 22.38 -19.03 16.40
CA LEU A 412 23.12 -17.78 16.34
C LEU A 412 24.37 -17.76 17.22
N ALA A 413 24.65 -18.84 17.93
CA ALA A 413 25.78 -18.93 18.84
C ALA A 413 26.62 -20.20 18.62
N ALA A 414 27.87 -20.16 19.02
CA ALA A 414 28.75 -21.32 19.04
C ALA A 414 29.86 -21.17 20.08
N ALA A 415 30.26 -22.28 20.68
CA ALA A 415 31.51 -22.40 21.40
C ALA A 415 32.58 -23.00 20.48
N LEU A 416 33.71 -22.32 20.35
CA LEU A 416 34.82 -22.72 19.49
C LEU A 416 36.09 -22.92 20.31
N ALA A 417 36.78 -24.05 20.09
CA ALA A 417 38.12 -24.24 20.60
C ALA A 417 39.12 -23.60 19.62
N VAL A 418 40.01 -22.75 20.13
CA VAL A 418 40.97 -22.01 19.30
C VAL A 418 42.36 -22.01 19.91
N PRO A 419 43.42 -22.01 19.09
CA PRO A 419 44.79 -21.88 19.61
C PRO A 419 44.95 -20.54 20.36
N PRO A 420 45.80 -20.49 21.45
CA PRO A 420 46.03 -19.27 22.17
C PRO A 420 46.66 -18.19 21.26
N GLY A 421 46.12 -16.98 21.33
CA GLY A 421 46.59 -15.85 20.53
C GLY A 421 46.35 -15.95 19.01
N ALA A 422 45.59 -16.93 18.55
CA ALA A 422 45.24 -17.07 17.13
C ALA A 422 44.52 -15.84 16.60
N TRP A 423 44.79 -15.48 15.35
CA TRP A 423 44.01 -14.47 14.63
C TRP A 423 42.71 -15.07 14.15
N LEU A 424 41.64 -14.39 14.46
CA LEU A 424 40.30 -14.66 13.96
C LEU A 424 39.88 -13.57 13.01
N THR A 425 39.17 -13.95 11.96
CA THR A 425 38.64 -13.00 10.97
C THR A 425 37.18 -13.33 10.65
N LEU A 426 36.29 -12.40 10.93
CA LEU A 426 34.93 -12.43 10.44
C LEU A 426 34.91 -11.79 9.04
N ARG A 427 34.48 -12.50 8.04
CA ARG A 427 34.47 -12.10 6.63
C ARG A 427 33.43 -12.87 5.82
N THR A 428 33.27 -12.55 4.56
CA THR A 428 32.51 -13.39 3.62
C THR A 428 33.36 -14.56 3.10
N ARG A 429 32.75 -15.52 2.43
CA ARG A 429 33.45 -16.68 1.84
C ARG A 429 34.48 -16.26 0.81
N ARG A 430 35.52 -17.08 0.63
CA ARG A 430 36.50 -16.95 -0.45
C ARG A 430 36.18 -17.92 -1.61
N PRO A 431 36.55 -17.63 -2.86
CA PRO A 431 36.44 -18.58 -3.96
C PRO A 431 37.19 -19.87 -3.68
N GLY A 432 36.54 -21.02 -3.87
CA GLY A 432 37.13 -22.33 -3.66
C GLY A 432 37.35 -22.77 -2.21
N GLU A 433 36.96 -21.94 -1.24
CA GLU A 433 37.11 -22.20 0.19
C GLU A 433 36.47 -23.52 0.60
N ARG A 434 37.16 -24.27 1.45
CA ARG A 434 36.72 -25.57 1.97
C ARG A 434 36.27 -25.44 3.44
N PHE A 435 35.30 -26.25 3.81
CA PHE A 435 34.74 -26.31 5.14
C PHE A 435 34.57 -27.77 5.57
N ARG A 436 34.84 -28.07 6.84
CA ARG A 436 34.69 -29.42 7.42
C ARG A 436 33.56 -29.38 8.47
N PRO A 437 32.29 -29.54 8.07
CA PRO A 437 31.20 -29.45 9.02
C PRO A 437 31.31 -30.53 10.10
N ARG A 438 31.05 -30.18 11.36
CA ARG A 438 30.93 -31.12 12.46
C ARG A 438 29.90 -32.23 12.11
N GLY A 439 30.25 -33.48 12.40
CA GLY A 439 29.38 -34.63 12.15
C GLY A 439 29.51 -35.26 10.77
N MET A 440 30.53 -34.89 9.98
CA MET A 440 30.82 -35.49 8.68
C MET A 440 32.13 -36.34 8.67
N GLY A 441 32.66 -36.71 9.84
CA GLY A 441 33.84 -37.56 9.96
C GLY A 441 35.09 -36.90 9.34
N GLY A 442 35.29 -35.60 9.50
CA GLY A 442 36.45 -34.87 9.01
C GLY A 442 36.47 -34.59 7.50
N ARG A 443 35.46 -34.99 6.74
CA ARG A 443 35.39 -34.77 5.29
C ARG A 443 35.22 -33.29 4.97
N ALA A 444 36.16 -32.75 4.18
CA ALA A 444 36.11 -31.37 3.69
C ALA A 444 35.30 -31.30 2.40
N GLN A 445 34.36 -30.36 2.34
CA GLN A 445 33.61 -29.99 1.13
C GLN A 445 33.81 -28.51 0.79
N LYS A 446 33.47 -28.08 -0.40
CA LYS A 446 33.48 -26.64 -0.72
C LYS A 446 32.45 -25.91 0.17
N LEU A 447 32.78 -24.73 0.65
CA LEU A 447 31.86 -23.93 1.45
C LEU A 447 30.60 -23.54 0.65
N SER A 448 30.74 -23.37 -0.68
CA SER A 448 29.60 -23.20 -1.60
C SER A 448 28.61 -24.36 -1.53
N ASP A 449 29.13 -25.60 -1.48
CA ASP A 449 28.31 -26.82 -1.43
C ASP A 449 27.64 -26.96 -0.07
N THR A 450 28.36 -26.55 1.00
CA THR A 450 27.78 -26.43 2.35
C THR A 450 26.56 -25.52 2.35
N PHE A 451 26.66 -24.34 1.72
CA PHE A 451 25.53 -23.41 1.63
C PHE A 451 24.37 -23.96 0.79
N ILE A 452 24.67 -24.71 -0.28
CA ILE A 452 23.63 -25.39 -1.07
C ILE A 452 22.92 -26.45 -0.21
N ASN A 453 23.69 -27.28 0.49
CA ASN A 453 23.17 -28.36 1.37
C ASN A 453 22.37 -27.78 2.57
N MET A 454 22.75 -26.61 3.09
CA MET A 454 22.01 -25.87 4.09
C MET A 454 20.78 -25.16 3.52
N LYS A 455 20.58 -25.21 2.20
CA LYS A 455 19.51 -24.48 1.49
C LYS A 455 19.58 -22.97 1.65
N VAL A 456 20.79 -22.43 1.72
CA VAL A 456 21.00 -20.97 1.76
C VAL A 456 20.63 -20.39 0.41
N PRO A 457 19.73 -19.38 0.35
CA PRO A 457 19.35 -18.73 -0.90
C PRO A 457 20.57 -18.18 -1.65
N ALA A 458 20.60 -18.29 -2.98
CA ALA A 458 21.75 -17.91 -3.80
C ALA A 458 22.23 -16.48 -3.53
N ALA A 459 21.29 -15.52 -3.38
CA ALA A 459 21.56 -14.11 -3.11
C ALA A 459 22.25 -13.85 -1.75
N TRP A 460 22.19 -14.81 -0.83
CA TRP A 460 22.81 -14.70 0.49
C TRP A 460 24.23 -15.25 0.54
N ARG A 461 24.59 -16.19 -0.33
CA ARG A 461 25.83 -16.99 -0.22
C ARG A 461 27.13 -16.17 -0.17
N ASP A 462 27.12 -15.00 -0.83
CA ASP A 462 28.26 -14.07 -0.85
C ASP A 462 28.24 -13.05 0.30
N ARG A 463 27.21 -13.09 1.15
CA ARG A 463 27.01 -12.18 2.29
C ARG A 463 27.00 -12.91 3.64
N VAL A 464 26.96 -14.26 3.62
CA VAL A 464 26.99 -15.08 4.83
C VAL A 464 28.25 -14.79 5.61
N PRO A 465 28.16 -14.43 6.93
CA PRO A 465 29.31 -14.27 7.79
C PRO A 465 30.04 -15.61 7.99
N VAL A 466 31.32 -15.63 7.71
CA VAL A 466 32.25 -16.73 7.96
C VAL A 466 33.26 -16.28 8.99
N LEU A 467 33.25 -16.90 10.16
CA LEU A 467 34.32 -16.72 11.12
C LEU A 467 35.43 -17.73 10.81
N ALA A 468 36.62 -17.23 10.53
CA ALA A 468 37.80 -18.04 10.25
C ALA A 468 38.82 -17.92 11.36
N VAL A 469 39.53 -19.01 11.64
CA VAL A 469 40.73 -19.05 12.52
C VAL A 469 41.93 -19.22 11.60
N GLY A 470 42.79 -18.20 11.54
CA GLY A 470 43.78 -18.13 10.46
C GLY A 470 43.10 -18.15 9.08
N ASP A 471 43.44 -19.12 8.25
CA ASP A 471 42.85 -19.30 6.93
C ASP A 471 41.69 -20.28 6.87
N GLU A 472 41.41 -21.01 7.96
CA GLU A 472 40.38 -22.07 7.98
C GLU A 472 39.04 -21.54 8.51
N ALA A 473 37.96 -21.79 7.76
CA ALA A 473 36.60 -21.41 8.20
C ALA A 473 36.18 -22.26 9.42
N ALA A 474 35.83 -21.58 10.51
CA ALA A 474 35.49 -22.20 11.79
C ALA A 474 33.99 -22.23 12.08
N TRP A 475 33.27 -21.19 11.69
CA TRP A 475 31.85 -21.07 11.96
C TRP A 475 31.15 -20.22 10.91
N VAL A 476 29.92 -20.60 10.58
CA VAL A 476 29.05 -19.86 9.66
C VAL A 476 27.65 -19.81 10.25
N VAL A 477 26.95 -18.68 10.03
CA VAL A 477 25.52 -18.51 10.30
C VAL A 477 24.85 -18.03 9.05
N ALA A 478 23.83 -18.74 8.61
CA ALA A 478 23.15 -18.43 7.36
C ALA A 478 21.64 -18.54 7.49
N PRO A 479 20.88 -17.72 6.74
CA PRO A 479 19.45 -17.89 6.60
C PRO A 479 19.16 -19.13 5.75
N THR A 480 18.18 -19.90 6.20
CA THR A 480 17.66 -21.07 5.50
C THR A 480 16.14 -20.97 5.39
N ALA A 481 15.53 -21.90 4.72
CA ALA A 481 14.08 -21.99 4.60
C ALA A 481 13.34 -22.08 5.94
N THR A 482 13.95 -22.73 6.92
CA THR A 482 13.34 -23.00 8.23
C THR A 482 13.83 -22.05 9.32
N GLY A 483 14.52 -20.96 8.98
CA GLY A 483 15.10 -20.01 9.92
C GLY A 483 16.61 -19.90 9.78
N LEU A 484 17.26 -19.42 10.82
CA LEU A 484 18.72 -19.27 10.88
C LEU A 484 19.37 -20.61 11.25
N ARG A 485 20.50 -20.92 10.62
CA ARG A 485 21.30 -22.10 10.97
C ARG A 485 22.77 -21.73 11.09
N GLY A 486 23.33 -22.09 12.26
CA GLY A 486 24.76 -22.10 12.50
C GLY A 486 25.39 -23.45 12.14
N ARG A 487 26.65 -23.42 11.70
CA ARG A 487 27.48 -24.62 11.50
C ARG A 487 28.88 -24.35 11.98
N VAL A 488 29.38 -25.22 12.87
CA VAL A 488 30.75 -25.23 13.37
C VAL A 488 31.57 -26.22 12.55
N ALA A 489 32.82 -25.89 12.29
CA ALA A 489 33.77 -26.79 11.68
C ALA A 489 34.30 -27.79 12.70
N GLU A 490 34.52 -29.03 12.30
CA GLU A 490 34.94 -30.13 13.18
C GLU A 490 36.24 -29.87 13.94
N PRO A 491 37.30 -29.25 13.35
CA PRO A 491 38.52 -28.96 14.05
C PRO A 491 38.35 -27.99 15.26
N PHE A 492 37.32 -27.15 15.23
CA PHE A 492 37.04 -26.16 16.25
C PHE A 492 35.89 -26.54 17.20
N SER A 493 35.29 -27.69 17.00
CA SER A 493 34.17 -28.20 17.82
C SER A 493 34.59 -29.02 19.05
N ALA A 494 35.85 -29.37 19.15
CA ALA A 494 36.48 -30.03 20.28
C ALA A 494 37.89 -29.45 20.49
N ALA A 495 38.47 -29.60 21.70
CA ALA A 495 39.83 -29.14 21.94
C ALA A 495 40.83 -29.91 21.04
N GLY A 496 41.48 -29.19 20.14
CA GLY A 496 42.42 -29.74 19.16
C GLY A 496 43.82 -29.92 19.75
N GLY A 497 44.08 -29.43 20.97
CA GLY A 497 45.36 -29.53 21.66
C GLY A 497 45.24 -29.17 23.13
N PRO A 498 46.22 -29.50 23.97
CA PRO A 498 46.18 -29.28 25.42
C PRO A 498 46.11 -27.78 25.80
N ASP A 499 46.62 -26.88 24.96
CA ASP A 499 46.72 -25.45 25.21
C ASP A 499 45.59 -24.62 24.53
N TRP A 500 44.62 -25.28 23.86
CA TRP A 500 43.54 -24.56 23.19
C TRP A 500 42.53 -23.99 24.20
N GLY A 501 42.24 -22.69 24.04
CA GLY A 501 41.21 -21.99 24.80
C GLY A 501 39.84 -22.06 24.13
N TRP A 502 38.81 -21.78 24.90
CA TRP A 502 37.44 -21.70 24.40
C TRP A 502 36.96 -20.25 24.25
N ILE A 503 36.29 -19.98 23.16
CA ILE A 503 35.60 -18.71 22.96
C ILE A 503 34.11 -18.97 22.62
N GLY A 504 33.25 -18.14 23.17
CA GLY A 504 31.84 -18.07 22.74
C GLY A 504 31.70 -16.99 21.69
N VAL A 505 31.00 -17.31 20.60
CA VAL A 505 30.70 -16.37 19.54
C VAL A 505 29.18 -16.32 19.32
N ARG A 506 28.61 -15.11 19.17
CA ARG A 506 27.16 -14.95 19.05
C ARG A 506 26.79 -13.79 18.17
N TRP A 507 25.67 -13.97 17.45
CA TRP A 507 24.92 -12.89 16.85
C TRP A 507 23.66 -12.60 17.66
N SER A 508 23.35 -11.32 17.91
CA SER A 508 22.11 -10.85 18.52
C SER A 508 21.53 -9.69 17.71
N ARG A 509 20.20 -9.56 17.72
CA ARG A 509 19.59 -8.33 17.20
C ARG A 509 19.80 -7.20 18.20
N GLU A 510 20.11 -6.02 17.70
CA GLU A 510 19.95 -4.81 18.50
C GLU A 510 18.48 -4.68 18.87
N SER A 511 18.16 -4.84 20.16
CA SER A 511 16.84 -4.52 20.67
C SER A 511 16.63 -3.03 20.48
N ASN A 512 15.60 -2.60 19.74
CA ASN A 512 15.12 -1.22 19.78
C ASN A 512 14.66 -0.91 21.23
N VAL A 513 15.60 -0.48 22.06
CA VAL A 513 15.28 0.16 23.34
C VAL A 513 14.98 1.63 23.02
N ASN A 514 13.81 1.89 22.43
CA ASN A 514 13.16 3.18 22.42
C ASN A 514 11.65 2.95 22.33
N GLY A 515 11.07 2.64 23.48
CA GLY A 515 9.63 2.49 23.70
C GLY A 515 9.34 2.53 25.17
N GLY A 516 9.51 3.71 25.79
CA GLY A 516 9.17 3.85 27.20
C GLY A 516 9.71 5.15 27.78
N LEU A 517 8.99 6.22 27.61
CA LEU A 517 8.60 7.23 28.62
C LEU A 517 7.51 8.11 27.99
#